data_858c913457ff7a2c09c262058e9ad509
#
_entry.id   858c913457ff7a2c09c262058e9ad509
#
_cell.length_a   1.000
_cell.length_b   1.000
_cell.length_c   1.000
_cell.angle_alpha   90.00
_cell.angle_beta   90.00
_cell.angle_gamma   90.00
#
_symmetry.space_group_name_H-M   'P 1'
#
loop_
_entity.id
_entity.type
_entity.pdbx_description
1 polymer ?
#
loop_
_entity_poly.entity_id
_entity_poly.type
_entity_poly.pdbx_seq_one_letter_code
_entity_poly.pdbx_strand_id
1 'polypeptide(L)'
;MVENEQSFGEYLRPLIKDSGITQHKFYTELGIRKPYFYDILAGRTNPPPYPLQLKAMEILQASNETRERFFDLAAKGRNELPADIARYIDENPDALKSIREKMKLASCQ
;
A
#
# COMPACT_ATOMS: atom_id res chain seq x y z
N MET A 1 19.62 14.82 6.03
CA MET A 1 18.97 15.11 5.42
C MET A 1 18.12 14.18 4.90
N VAL A 2 17.39 14.29 4.55
CA VAL A 2 16.52 13.53 4.23
C VAL A 2 16.40 13.17 3.02
N GLU A 3 16.30 12.33 2.74
CA GLU A 3 16.23 11.97 1.78
C GLU A 3 15.16 11.89 1.07
N ASN A 4 15.09 11.83 0.14
CA ASN A 4 14.11 11.81 -0.73
C ASN A 4 13.32 10.63 -0.63
N GLU A 5 12.37 10.63 0.26
CA GLU A 5 11.47 9.55 0.31
C GLU A 5 10.55 9.63 -0.87
N GLN A 6 10.45 8.57 -1.61
CA GLN A 6 9.59 8.46 -2.76
C GLN A 6 8.13 8.45 -2.31
N SER A 7 7.27 9.18 -3.00
CA SER A 7 5.84 9.16 -2.69
C SER A 7 5.20 7.91 -3.27
N PHE A 8 3.97 7.63 -2.82
CA PHE A 8 3.22 6.48 -3.34
C PHE A 8 3.07 6.56 -4.85
N GLY A 9 2.66 7.71 -5.38
CA GLY A 9 2.48 7.87 -6.82
C GLY A 9 3.77 7.71 -7.59
N GLU A 10 4.86 8.25 -7.05
CA GLU A 10 6.17 8.12 -7.68
C GLU A 10 6.64 6.68 -7.72
N TYR A 11 6.25 5.89 -6.75
CA TYR A 11 6.60 4.48 -6.73
C TYR A 11 5.70 3.68 -7.68
N LEU A 12 4.41 4.00 -7.71
CA LEU A 12 3.43 3.25 -8.51
C LEU A 12 3.66 3.42 -10.01
N ARG A 13 3.99 4.62 -10.44
CA ARG A 13 4.13 4.91 -11.87
C ARG A 13 5.12 3.96 -12.58
N PRO A 14 6.36 3.81 -12.10
CA PRO A 14 7.27 2.89 -12.77
C PRO A 14 6.87 1.42 -12.62
N LEU A 15 6.17 1.05 -11.55
CA LEU A 15 5.70 -0.32 -11.41
C LEU A 15 4.75 -0.69 -12.55
N ILE A 16 3.84 0.22 -12.89
CA ILE A 16 2.90 0.00 -13.97
C ILE A 16 3.67 -0.11 -15.29
N LYS A 17 4.58 0.82 -15.51
CA LYS A 17 5.35 0.84 -16.75
C LYS A 17 6.16 -0.44 -16.91
N ASP A 18 6.83 -0.87 -15.84
CA ASP A 18 7.70 -2.03 -15.90
C ASP A 18 6.91 -3.34 -16.02
N SER A 19 5.65 -3.34 -15.62
CA SER A 19 4.82 -4.53 -15.72
C SER A 19 4.36 -4.81 -17.16
N GLY A 20 4.53 -3.83 -18.04
CA GLY A 20 4.15 -4.00 -19.44
C GLY A 20 2.70 -3.67 -19.76
N ILE A 21 1.91 -3.26 -18.78
CA ILE A 21 0.53 -2.87 -19.06
C ILE A 21 0.43 -1.35 -19.14
N THR A 22 -0.59 -0.86 -19.83
CA THR A 22 -0.81 0.57 -19.93
C THR A 22 -1.45 1.10 -18.66
N GLN A 23 -1.32 2.39 -18.43
CA GLN A 23 -2.02 3.02 -17.31
C GLN A 23 -3.53 2.84 -17.45
N HIS A 24 -4.04 2.96 -18.65
CA HIS A 24 -5.47 2.79 -18.91
C HIS A 24 -5.93 1.39 -18.52
N LYS A 25 -5.19 0.37 -18.91
CA LYS A 25 -5.56 -1.00 -18.55
C LYS A 25 -5.50 -1.19 -17.04
N PHE A 26 -4.47 -0.63 -16.40
CA PHE A 26 -4.31 -0.76 -14.96
C PHE A 26 -5.52 -0.16 -14.21
N TYR A 27 -5.86 1.11 -14.48
CA TYR A 27 -6.92 1.72 -13.69
C TYR A 27 -8.30 1.14 -14.05
N THR A 28 -8.46 0.70 -15.29
CA THR A 28 -9.71 0.07 -15.70
C THR A 28 -9.90 -1.27 -14.96
N GLU A 29 -8.84 -2.07 -14.90
CA GLU A 29 -8.92 -3.35 -14.18
C GLU A 29 -9.06 -3.14 -12.68
N LEU A 30 -8.46 -2.07 -12.16
CA LEU A 30 -8.59 -1.76 -10.75
C LEU A 30 -10.02 -1.29 -10.41
N GLY A 31 -10.75 -0.83 -11.42
CA GLY A 31 -12.13 -0.40 -11.24
C GLY A 31 -12.27 1.05 -10.80
N ILE A 32 -11.26 1.87 -11.06
CA ILE A 32 -11.33 3.29 -10.71
C ILE A 32 -11.35 4.13 -11.98
N ARG A 33 -11.72 5.38 -11.83
CA ARG A 33 -11.84 6.29 -12.96
C ARG A 33 -10.53 7.03 -13.20
N LYS A 34 -10.35 7.48 -14.43
CA LYS A 34 -9.15 8.17 -14.86
C LYS A 34 -8.78 9.36 -13.97
N PRO A 35 -9.71 10.28 -13.64
CA PRO A 35 -9.32 11.43 -12.80
C PRO A 35 -8.81 11.02 -11.43
N TYR A 36 -9.44 10.03 -10.81
CA TYR A 36 -9.01 9.53 -9.51
C TYR A 36 -7.62 8.91 -9.62
N PHE A 37 -7.39 8.13 -10.68
CA PHE A 37 -6.09 7.51 -10.89
C PHE A 37 -4.99 8.55 -11.00
N TYR A 38 -5.22 9.60 -11.79
CA TYR A 38 -4.20 10.62 -11.97
C TYR A 38 -4.02 11.47 -10.71
N ASP A 39 -5.06 11.64 -9.91
CA ASP A 39 -4.92 12.31 -8.63
C ASP A 39 -4.04 11.52 -7.68
N ILE A 40 -4.18 10.19 -7.69
CA ILE A 40 -3.32 9.32 -6.89
C ILE A 40 -1.86 9.48 -7.33
N LEU A 41 -1.61 9.40 -8.64
CA LEU A 41 -0.25 9.49 -9.14
C LEU A 41 0.40 10.83 -8.82
N ALA A 42 -0.39 11.90 -8.85
CA ALA A 42 0.13 13.24 -8.60
C ALA A 42 0.20 13.60 -7.14
N GLY A 43 -0.32 12.76 -6.27
CA GLY A 43 -0.31 13.06 -4.84
C GLY A 43 -1.37 14.03 -4.40
N ARG A 44 -2.37 14.29 -5.26
CA ARG A 44 -3.46 15.20 -4.91
C ARG A 44 -4.51 14.56 -4.03
N THR A 45 -4.50 13.24 -3.94
CA THR A 45 -5.37 12.51 -3.03
C THR A 45 -4.56 11.41 -2.37
N ASN A 46 -5.08 10.86 -1.30
CA ASN A 46 -4.41 9.78 -0.59
C ASN A 46 -4.30 8.53 -1.46
N PRO A 47 -3.36 7.65 -1.16
CA PRO A 47 -3.34 6.35 -1.82
C PRO A 47 -4.70 5.66 -1.66
N PRO A 48 -5.04 4.72 -2.56
CA PRO A 48 -6.36 4.08 -2.49
C PRO A 48 -6.51 3.23 -1.24
N PRO A 49 -7.76 2.93 -0.86
CA PRO A 49 -7.99 2.13 0.34
C PRO A 49 -7.55 0.68 0.16
N TYR A 50 -7.47 0.01 1.30
CA TYR A 50 -6.99 -1.34 1.45
C TYR A 50 -7.42 -2.33 0.35
N PRO A 51 -8.73 -2.49 0.03
CA PRO A 51 -9.10 -3.48 -0.99
C PRO A 51 -8.49 -3.17 -2.36
N LEU A 52 -8.39 -1.89 -2.71
CA LEU A 52 -7.80 -1.51 -3.99
C LEU A 52 -6.30 -1.72 -4.00
N GLN A 53 -5.65 -1.55 -2.85
CA GLN A 53 -4.21 -1.81 -2.75
C GLN A 53 -3.91 -3.28 -3.03
N LEU A 54 -4.71 -4.18 -2.44
CA LEU A 54 -4.51 -5.61 -2.65
C LEU A 54 -4.74 -5.98 -4.11
N LYS A 55 -5.78 -5.41 -4.70
CA LYS A 55 -6.11 -5.69 -6.09
C LYS A 55 -5.01 -5.17 -7.02
N ALA A 56 -4.46 -4.00 -6.73
CA ALA A 56 -3.37 -3.45 -7.53
C ALA A 56 -2.18 -4.39 -7.56
N MET A 57 -1.84 -4.97 -6.42
CA MET A 57 -0.70 -5.89 -6.36
C MET A 57 -0.97 -7.17 -7.13
N GLU A 58 -2.22 -7.62 -7.17
CA GLU A 58 -2.60 -8.77 -7.98
C GLU A 58 -2.50 -8.46 -9.47
N ILE A 59 -2.99 -7.30 -9.88
CA ILE A 59 -2.94 -6.89 -11.28
C ILE A 59 -1.49 -6.82 -11.76
N LEU A 60 -0.61 -6.27 -10.93
CA LEU A 60 0.79 -6.10 -11.29
C LEU A 60 1.62 -7.35 -11.05
N GLN A 61 1.05 -8.37 -10.42
CA GLN A 61 1.75 -9.62 -10.09
C GLN A 61 3.07 -9.31 -9.39
N ALA A 62 2.98 -8.44 -8.40
CA ALA A 62 4.15 -7.91 -7.73
C ALA A 62 4.84 -8.94 -6.86
N SER A 63 6.18 -8.83 -6.75
CA SER A 63 6.96 -9.69 -5.87
C SER A 63 6.67 -9.31 -4.42
N ASN A 64 7.08 -10.16 -3.49
CA ASN A 64 6.89 -9.88 -2.06
C ASN A 64 7.57 -8.58 -1.66
N GLU A 65 8.77 -8.36 -2.14
CA GLU A 65 9.52 -7.16 -1.82
C GLU A 65 8.80 -5.90 -2.30
N THR A 66 8.29 -5.94 -3.53
CA THR A 66 7.55 -4.83 -4.11
C THR A 66 6.26 -4.59 -3.33
N ARG A 67 5.56 -5.66 -2.97
CA ARG A 67 4.32 -5.56 -2.22
C ARG A 67 4.54 -4.88 -0.87
N GLU A 68 5.59 -5.27 -0.16
CA GLU A 68 5.88 -4.68 1.15
C GLU A 68 6.13 -3.19 1.04
N ARG A 69 6.94 -2.80 0.07
CA ARG A 69 7.23 -1.38 -0.14
C ARG A 69 5.97 -0.60 -0.52
N PHE A 70 5.15 -1.18 -1.39
CA PHE A 70 3.90 -0.58 -1.84
C PHE A 70 2.97 -0.34 -0.66
N PHE A 71 2.78 -1.36 0.19
CA PHE A 71 1.88 -1.23 1.34
C PHE A 71 2.41 -0.24 2.36
N ASP A 72 3.73 -0.20 2.56
CA ASP A 72 4.32 0.76 3.49
C ASP A 72 4.11 2.20 3.02
N LEU A 73 4.31 2.46 1.74
CA LEU A 73 4.10 3.80 1.20
C LEU A 73 2.63 4.21 1.25
N ALA A 74 1.73 3.28 0.95
CA ALA A 74 0.30 3.56 1.03
C ALA A 74 -0.12 3.86 2.47
N ALA A 75 0.38 3.08 3.42
CA ALA A 75 0.07 3.27 4.82
C ALA A 75 0.54 4.64 5.30
N LYS A 76 1.73 5.03 4.89
CA LYS A 76 2.25 6.32 5.27
C LYS A 76 1.36 7.45 4.74
N GLY A 77 0.96 7.35 3.48
CA GLY A 77 0.11 8.37 2.87
C GLY A 77 -1.29 8.42 3.45
N ARG A 78 -1.79 7.31 3.97
CA ARG A 78 -3.12 7.25 4.56
C ARG A 78 -3.10 7.32 6.08
N ASN A 79 -1.92 7.29 6.69
CA ASN A 79 -1.75 7.31 8.14
C ASN A 79 -2.45 6.09 8.76
N GLU A 80 -2.20 4.93 8.20
CA GLU A 80 -2.80 3.66 8.62
C GLU A 80 -1.75 2.59 8.70
N LEU A 81 -2.12 1.42 9.17
CA LEU A 81 -1.23 0.27 9.12
C LEU A 81 -1.07 -0.19 7.67
N PRO A 82 0.07 -0.76 7.32
CA PRO A 82 0.20 -1.38 5.99
C PRO A 82 -0.90 -2.42 5.79
N ALA A 83 -1.45 -2.46 4.58
CA ALA A 83 -2.61 -3.29 4.28
C ALA A 83 -2.37 -4.78 4.52
N ASP A 84 -1.16 -5.26 4.23
CA ASP A 84 -0.83 -6.67 4.45
C ASP A 84 -0.82 -7.00 5.94
N ILE A 85 -0.32 -6.08 6.78
CA ILE A 85 -0.30 -6.27 8.23
C ILE A 85 -1.72 -6.22 8.79
N ALA A 86 -2.52 -5.25 8.33
CA ALA A 86 -3.91 -5.13 8.78
C ALA A 86 -4.69 -6.40 8.44
N ARG A 87 -4.48 -6.94 7.25
CA ARG A 87 -5.15 -8.17 6.82
C ARG A 87 -4.73 -9.35 7.69
N TYR A 88 -3.44 -9.47 7.98
CA TYR A 88 -2.95 -10.54 8.83
C TYR A 88 -3.62 -10.49 10.21
N ILE A 89 -3.71 -9.30 10.78
CA ILE A 89 -4.34 -9.13 12.10
C ILE A 89 -5.82 -9.50 12.03
N ASP A 90 -6.52 -9.09 10.98
CA ASP A 90 -7.93 -9.43 10.83
C ASP A 90 -8.15 -10.93 10.73
N GLU A 91 -7.24 -11.63 10.08
CA GLU A 91 -7.37 -13.07 9.87
C GLU A 91 -6.82 -13.87 11.04
N ASN A 92 -6.12 -13.23 11.95
CA ASN A 92 -5.48 -13.89 13.09
C ASN A 92 -5.73 -13.10 14.37
N PRO A 93 -6.92 -13.26 14.97
CA PRO A 93 -7.28 -12.44 16.15
C PRO A 93 -6.28 -12.53 17.30
N ASP A 94 -5.59 -13.67 17.44
CA ASP A 94 -4.60 -13.81 18.50
C ASP A 94 -3.42 -12.87 18.32
N ALA A 95 -3.23 -12.34 17.10
CA ALA A 95 -2.13 -11.41 16.84
C ALA A 95 -2.28 -10.14 17.65
N LEU A 96 -3.51 -9.65 17.86
CA LEU A 96 -3.72 -8.45 18.67
C LEU A 96 -3.27 -8.66 20.10
N LYS A 97 -3.60 -9.81 20.67
CA LYS A 97 -3.21 -10.12 22.02
C LYS A 97 -1.69 -10.17 22.15
N SER A 98 -1.05 -10.84 21.20
CA SER A 98 0.38 -10.97 21.18
C SER A 98 1.09 -9.62 21.09
N ILE A 99 0.58 -8.74 20.25
CA ILE A 99 1.12 -7.39 20.08
C ILE A 99 0.98 -6.60 21.38
N ARG A 100 -0.20 -6.69 22.02
CA ARG A 100 -0.42 -5.97 23.26
C ARG A 100 0.48 -6.44 24.38
N GLU A 101 0.78 -7.75 24.41
CA GLU A 101 1.70 -8.28 25.40
C GLU A 101 3.10 -7.73 25.19
N LYS A 102 3.53 -7.62 23.94
CA LYS A 102 4.83 -7.02 23.64
C LYS A 102 4.88 -5.56 24.02
N MET A 103 3.77 -4.84 23.81
CA MET A 103 3.69 -3.44 24.22
C MET A 103 3.83 -3.29 25.73
N LYS A 104 3.20 -4.17 26.50
CA LYS A 104 3.30 -4.14 27.96
C LYS A 104 4.72 -4.38 28.42
N LEU A 105 5.40 -5.34 27.80
CA LEU A 105 6.78 -5.62 28.16
C LEU A 105 7.67 -4.41 27.87
N ALA A 106 7.45 -3.75 26.76
CA ALA A 106 8.23 -2.58 26.40
C ALA A 106 7.98 -1.42 27.37
N SER A 107 6.74 -1.25 27.82
CA SER A 107 6.44 -0.13 28.71
C SER A 107 6.75 -0.43 30.16
N CYS A 108 7.12 -1.63 30.52
CA CYS A 108 7.54 -1.96 31.87
C CYS A 108 9.00 -1.61 32.13
N GLN A 109 9.67 -1.02 31.19
CA GLN A 109 11.09 -0.68 31.32
C GLN A 109 11.37 0.48 32.28
#